data_0a27cd9ffc7175ff91077911071a2e29
#
_entry.id   0a27cd9ffc7175ff91077911071a2e29
#
_cell.length_a   1.000
_cell.length_b   1.000
_cell.length_c   1.000
_cell.angle_alpha   90.00
_cell.angle_beta   90.00
_cell.angle_gamma   90.00
#
_symmetry.space_group_name_H-M   'P 1'
#
loop_
_entity.id
_entity.type
_entity.pdbx_description
1 polymer ?
#
loop_
_entity_poly.entity_id
_entity_poly.type
_entity_poly.pdbx_seq_one_letter_code
_entity_poly.pdbx_strand_id
1 'polypeptide(L)'
;MEKIQDKKTGEVVFYKKHESGLNIYIMPRKGYTSYHAIFGTKYGSVDSEFVVPGEKEVTKVPDGIAHYLEHKMFDQPDGSNVFDKFSAYGGEANAFTSFNMTAYLFSCTGNFEKNLETLMDYVQSPYFTPESVKKEQGIIGQEIRMYDDNAGWRVFFNFLGLLYNNNPVKLDIAGTVDSIAEIDSELLYKCYNTFYNLSNMTLFVTGDFDAEKILEVVETNIKNNVPFTEEIKRIYPNEPKAVAGKFKEQTITVATPMFMMGWKDNDTGYSGRKLLKKSIEMEIITEMIFGKSSAIYNELYDEGLINQNFGFEYSPHIDYAYTAIEGESKDPKVVYEKITDYVDSLRKNGLDREDFERIKKVIWGDYIRSFNDIEGYSHSFLTMSMLDISYFDYFEEYEKITFEDISKRFEEQFDNNYSVLSVINPK
;
A
#
# COMPACT_ATOMS: atom_id res chain seq x y z
N MET A 1 -10.72 6.54 -25.82
CA MET A 1 -10.63 5.75 -24.57
C MET A 1 -11.19 4.36 -24.80
N GLU A 2 -10.58 3.35 -24.21
CA GLU A 2 -11.14 2.00 -24.12
C GLU A 2 -12.16 1.95 -22.98
N LYS A 3 -13.33 1.37 -23.21
CA LYS A 3 -14.35 1.16 -22.18
C LYS A 3 -14.16 -0.23 -21.58
N ILE A 4 -13.85 -0.31 -20.31
CA ILE A 4 -13.77 -1.54 -19.53
C ILE A 4 -15.00 -1.59 -18.63
N GLN A 5 -15.72 -2.71 -18.65
CA GLN A 5 -16.94 -2.87 -17.86
C GLN A 5 -16.91 -4.17 -17.10
N ASP A 6 -17.12 -4.07 -15.79
CA ASP A 6 -17.39 -5.23 -14.96
C ASP A 6 -18.78 -5.79 -15.29
N LYS A 7 -18.84 -7.07 -15.64
CA LYS A 7 -20.08 -7.73 -16.10
C LYS A 7 -21.08 -8.00 -14.97
N LYS A 8 -20.61 -8.01 -13.74
CA LYS A 8 -21.41 -8.38 -12.56
C LYS A 8 -21.96 -7.16 -11.85
N THR A 9 -21.11 -6.18 -11.58
CA THR A 9 -21.49 -4.93 -10.91
C THR A 9 -22.10 -3.92 -11.89
N GLY A 10 -21.77 -4.03 -13.18
CA GLY A 10 -22.13 -3.07 -14.20
C GLY A 10 -21.25 -1.81 -14.20
N GLU A 11 -20.28 -1.72 -13.30
CA GLU A 11 -19.36 -0.59 -13.20
C GLU A 11 -18.54 -0.42 -14.48
N VAL A 12 -18.25 0.83 -14.82
CA VAL A 12 -17.56 1.19 -16.06
C VAL A 12 -16.40 2.11 -15.72
N VAL A 13 -15.21 1.76 -16.21
CA VAL A 13 -14.06 2.64 -16.24
C VAL A 13 -13.61 2.85 -17.68
N PHE A 14 -13.22 4.08 -18.00
CA PHE A 14 -12.61 4.42 -19.27
C PHE A 14 -11.10 4.49 -19.09
N TYR A 15 -10.38 3.73 -19.89
CA TYR A 15 -8.92 3.66 -19.85
C TYR A 15 -8.31 4.30 -21.09
N LYS A 16 -7.22 5.03 -20.90
CA LYS A 16 -6.35 5.52 -21.98
C LYS A 16 -4.90 5.46 -21.53
N LYS A 17 -4.06 4.79 -22.31
CA LYS A 17 -2.61 5.00 -22.24
C LYS A 17 -2.28 6.19 -23.13
N HIS A 18 -1.87 7.31 -22.50
CA HIS A 18 -1.49 8.52 -23.22
C HIS A 18 -0.12 8.35 -23.90
N GLU A 19 0.18 9.15 -24.93
CA GLU A 19 1.48 9.14 -25.64
C GLU A 19 2.69 9.46 -24.74
N SER A 20 2.48 10.21 -23.64
CA SER A 20 3.48 10.42 -22.59
C SER A 20 3.77 9.17 -21.74
N GLY A 21 3.06 8.07 -21.99
CA GLY A 21 3.15 6.85 -21.20
C GLY A 21 2.21 6.79 -19.98
N LEU A 22 1.55 7.90 -19.60
CA LEU A 22 0.63 7.95 -18.46
C LEU A 22 -0.56 7.00 -18.65
N ASN A 23 -0.84 6.19 -17.64
CA ASN A 23 -2.07 5.42 -17.57
C ASN A 23 -3.19 6.28 -16.95
N ILE A 24 -4.27 6.52 -17.68
CA ILE A 24 -5.39 7.34 -17.27
C ILE A 24 -6.63 6.46 -17.13
N TYR A 25 -7.21 6.46 -15.94
CA TYR A 25 -8.46 5.77 -15.64
C TYR A 25 -9.51 6.79 -15.20
N ILE A 26 -10.66 6.80 -15.85
CA ILE A 26 -11.77 7.71 -15.58
C ILE A 26 -13.01 6.87 -15.30
N MET A 27 -13.57 7.00 -14.10
CA MET A 27 -14.74 6.26 -13.65
C MET A 27 -15.90 7.20 -13.32
N PRO A 28 -16.81 7.46 -14.27
CA PRO A 28 -18.01 8.25 -14.01
C PRO A 28 -18.96 7.54 -13.05
N ARG A 29 -19.40 8.25 -12.00
CA ARG A 29 -20.31 7.75 -10.96
C ARG A 29 -21.54 8.65 -10.87
N LYS A 30 -22.53 8.38 -11.71
CA LYS A 30 -23.73 9.21 -11.81
C LYS A 30 -24.50 9.29 -10.50
N GLY A 31 -24.81 10.52 -10.07
CA GLY A 31 -25.55 10.80 -8.84
C GLY A 31 -24.69 10.89 -7.59
N TYR A 32 -23.38 10.69 -7.68
CA TYR A 32 -22.46 10.92 -6.57
C TYR A 32 -22.22 12.43 -6.39
N THR A 33 -22.16 12.87 -5.14
CA THR A 33 -21.93 14.29 -4.79
C THR A 33 -20.48 14.59 -4.44
N SER A 34 -19.66 13.56 -4.25
CA SER A 34 -18.22 13.67 -4.00
C SER A 34 -17.44 13.22 -5.23
N TYR A 35 -16.29 13.84 -5.41
CA TYR A 35 -15.33 13.58 -6.48
C TYR A 35 -13.99 13.24 -5.85
N HIS A 36 -13.26 12.36 -6.47
CA HIS A 36 -11.93 11.99 -6.02
C HIS A 36 -10.97 11.83 -7.20
N ALA A 37 -9.72 12.25 -7.00
CA ALA A 37 -8.63 11.99 -7.93
C ALA A 37 -7.38 11.56 -7.16
N ILE A 38 -6.69 10.55 -7.69
CA ILE A 38 -5.43 10.06 -7.15
C ILE A 38 -4.41 9.88 -8.28
N PHE A 39 -3.24 10.48 -8.11
CA PHE A 39 -2.15 10.48 -9.07
C PHE A 39 -0.91 9.85 -8.42
N GLY A 40 -0.61 8.61 -8.78
CA GLY A 40 0.45 7.83 -8.15
C GLY A 40 1.62 7.53 -9.07
N THR A 41 2.79 7.43 -8.47
CA THR A 41 4.00 6.90 -9.09
C THR A 41 4.37 5.56 -8.47
N LYS A 42 4.85 4.61 -9.30
CA LYS A 42 5.41 3.33 -8.85
C LYS A 42 6.82 3.57 -8.29
N TYR A 43 6.87 4.21 -7.12
CA TYR A 43 8.06 4.57 -6.37
C TYR A 43 7.75 4.64 -4.88
N GLY A 44 8.41 3.85 -4.07
CA GLY A 44 8.21 3.82 -2.62
C GLY A 44 9.52 3.63 -1.85
N SER A 45 9.40 3.41 -0.54
CA SER A 45 10.57 3.35 0.34
C SER A 45 11.49 2.15 0.07
N VAL A 46 11.01 1.08 -0.58
CA VAL A 46 11.85 -0.08 -0.93
C VAL A 46 12.71 0.13 -2.17
N ASP A 47 12.48 1.19 -2.95
CA ASP A 47 13.19 1.48 -4.19
C ASP A 47 14.50 2.26 -3.95
N SER A 48 15.35 1.77 -3.04
CA SER A 48 16.61 2.41 -2.65
C SER A 48 17.79 2.12 -3.59
N GLU A 49 17.69 1.08 -4.42
CA GLU A 49 18.69 0.72 -5.43
C GLU A 49 18.04 0.47 -6.79
N PHE A 50 18.49 1.20 -7.82
CA PHE A 50 17.91 1.11 -9.16
C PHE A 50 18.91 1.52 -10.26
N VAL A 51 18.58 1.17 -11.51
CA VAL A 51 19.26 1.66 -12.70
C VAL A 51 18.31 2.57 -13.47
N VAL A 52 18.73 3.80 -13.72
CA VAL A 52 17.96 4.78 -14.52
C VAL A 52 17.90 4.29 -15.97
N PRO A 53 16.74 4.31 -16.65
CA PRO A 53 16.65 3.95 -18.05
C PRO A 53 17.67 4.67 -18.92
N GLY A 54 18.44 3.90 -19.72
CA GLY A 54 19.55 4.42 -20.53
C GLY A 54 20.90 4.52 -19.82
N GLU A 55 20.96 4.37 -18.50
CA GLU A 55 22.21 4.28 -17.72
C GLU A 55 22.64 2.82 -17.53
N LYS A 56 23.90 2.61 -17.11
CA LYS A 56 24.44 1.28 -16.81
C LYS A 56 24.77 1.09 -15.32
N GLU A 57 24.95 2.20 -14.63
CA GLU A 57 25.38 2.21 -13.23
C GLU A 57 24.18 2.11 -12.30
N VAL A 58 24.38 1.40 -11.20
CA VAL A 58 23.39 1.32 -10.12
C VAL A 58 23.41 2.63 -9.34
N THR A 59 22.27 3.26 -9.24
CA THR A 59 22.05 4.36 -8.32
C THR A 59 21.61 3.78 -6.98
N LYS A 60 22.27 4.19 -5.90
CA LYS A 60 21.86 3.91 -4.53
C LYS A 60 21.53 5.22 -3.84
N VAL A 61 20.41 5.25 -3.11
CA VAL A 61 19.89 6.44 -2.44
C VAL A 61 19.66 6.16 -0.96
N PRO A 62 19.71 7.19 -0.09
CA PRO A 62 19.45 7.04 1.33
C PRO A 62 18.01 6.60 1.63
N ASP A 63 17.83 5.83 2.72
CA ASP A 63 16.50 5.45 3.19
C ASP A 63 15.70 6.71 3.58
N GLY A 64 14.39 6.68 3.26
CA GLY A 64 13.49 7.81 3.49
C GLY A 64 13.36 8.79 2.33
N ILE A 65 14.16 8.66 1.25
CA ILE A 65 14.16 9.63 0.16
C ILE A 65 12.82 9.71 -0.60
N ALA A 66 12.08 8.61 -0.72
CA ALA A 66 10.75 8.61 -1.37
C ALA A 66 9.75 9.46 -0.57
N HIS A 67 9.71 9.29 0.74
CA HIS A 67 8.89 10.10 1.66
C HIS A 67 9.36 11.56 1.70
N TYR A 68 10.67 11.78 1.71
CA TYR A 68 11.23 13.11 1.63
C TYR A 68 10.82 13.84 0.35
N LEU A 69 10.86 13.13 -0.77
CA LEU A 69 10.43 13.66 -2.07
C LEU A 69 8.94 14.02 -2.06
N GLU A 70 8.09 13.21 -1.43
CA GLU A 70 6.67 13.49 -1.24
C GLU A 70 6.47 14.86 -0.57
N HIS A 71 7.11 15.11 0.57
CA HIS A 71 7.06 16.39 1.27
C HIS A 71 7.50 17.55 0.37
N LYS A 72 8.58 17.37 -0.36
CA LYS A 72 9.15 18.42 -1.23
C LYS A 72 8.30 18.76 -2.42
N MET A 73 7.39 17.90 -2.86
CA MET A 73 6.50 18.17 -3.97
C MET A 73 5.47 19.29 -3.68
N PHE A 74 5.23 19.60 -2.40
CA PHE A 74 4.31 20.68 -2.01
C PHE A 74 4.93 22.05 -2.05
N ASP A 75 6.25 22.18 -2.15
CA ASP A 75 6.94 23.46 -2.27
C ASP A 75 6.69 24.12 -3.62
N GLN A 76 6.41 25.43 -3.59
CA GLN A 76 6.20 26.22 -4.80
C GLN A 76 7.30 27.29 -4.95
N PRO A 77 7.67 27.66 -6.20
CA PRO A 77 8.69 28.68 -6.45
C PRO A 77 8.39 30.06 -5.85
N ASP A 78 7.11 30.39 -5.71
CA ASP A 78 6.63 31.65 -5.13
C ASP A 78 6.52 31.62 -3.60
N GLY A 79 6.86 30.49 -2.98
CA GLY A 79 6.77 30.28 -1.53
C GLY A 79 5.35 30.02 -1.02
N SER A 80 4.36 29.90 -1.90
CA SER A 80 3.00 29.50 -1.54
C SER A 80 2.94 28.00 -1.22
N ASN A 81 1.85 27.59 -0.54
CA ASN A 81 1.56 26.18 -0.28
C ASN A 81 0.49 25.69 -1.27
N VAL A 82 0.73 24.51 -1.86
CA VAL A 82 -0.25 23.89 -2.78
C VAL A 82 -1.60 23.66 -2.11
N PHE A 83 -1.63 23.34 -0.82
CA PHE A 83 -2.89 23.15 -0.07
C PHE A 83 -3.79 24.40 -0.09
N ASP A 84 -3.23 25.61 -0.14
CA ASP A 84 -4.01 26.84 -0.25
C ASP A 84 -4.77 26.92 -1.58
N LYS A 85 -4.16 26.42 -2.67
CA LYS A 85 -4.79 26.36 -3.99
C LYS A 85 -5.99 25.40 -3.99
N PHE A 86 -5.85 24.22 -3.38
CA PHE A 86 -6.97 23.27 -3.24
C PHE A 86 -8.09 23.83 -2.38
N SER A 87 -7.75 24.42 -1.23
CA SER A 87 -8.72 25.03 -0.31
C SER A 87 -9.53 26.13 -0.96
N ALA A 88 -8.90 26.94 -1.84
CA ALA A 88 -9.59 28.00 -2.59
C ALA A 88 -10.70 27.46 -3.52
N TYR A 89 -10.62 26.21 -3.94
CA TYR A 89 -11.63 25.54 -4.77
C TYR A 89 -12.45 24.49 -3.98
N GLY A 90 -12.33 24.45 -2.65
CA GLY A 90 -13.05 23.51 -1.80
C GLY A 90 -12.57 22.07 -1.93
N GLY A 91 -11.31 21.88 -2.31
CA GLY A 91 -10.62 20.60 -2.35
C GLY A 91 -9.91 20.32 -1.03
N GLU A 92 -9.98 19.06 -0.58
CA GLU A 92 -9.19 18.52 0.51
C GLU A 92 -8.11 17.61 -0.10
N ALA A 93 -6.86 18.07 -0.08
CA ALA A 93 -5.74 17.37 -0.68
C ALA A 93 -4.93 16.62 0.36
N ASN A 94 -4.31 15.52 -0.05
CA ASN A 94 -3.41 14.71 0.75
C ASN A 94 -2.34 14.04 -0.14
N ALA A 95 -1.34 13.44 0.49
CA ALA A 95 -0.39 12.53 -0.15
C ALA A 95 0.04 11.45 0.82
N PHE A 96 0.61 10.40 0.30
CA PHE A 96 1.24 9.35 1.11
C PHE A 96 2.35 8.65 0.34
N THR A 97 3.35 8.20 1.09
CA THR A 97 4.37 7.26 0.62
C THR A 97 4.18 5.93 1.32
N SER A 98 4.12 4.87 0.53
CA SER A 98 4.13 3.49 1.01
C SER A 98 5.45 2.81 0.67
N PHE A 99 5.52 1.51 0.87
CA PHE A 99 6.69 0.72 0.48
C PHE A 99 6.96 0.76 -1.03
N ASN A 100 5.92 0.84 -1.87
CA ASN A 100 6.00 0.59 -3.31
C ASN A 100 5.45 1.71 -4.18
N MET A 101 4.77 2.68 -3.59
CA MET A 101 4.23 3.83 -4.33
C MET A 101 4.21 5.08 -3.48
N THR A 102 4.23 6.21 -4.17
CA THR A 102 3.88 7.52 -3.64
C THR A 102 2.70 8.05 -4.43
N ALA A 103 1.69 8.59 -3.76
CA ALA A 103 0.49 9.09 -4.40
C ALA A 103 0.05 10.45 -3.82
N TYR A 104 -0.51 11.26 -4.69
CA TYR A 104 -1.06 12.58 -4.43
C TYR A 104 -2.53 12.55 -4.80
N LEU A 105 -3.38 13.07 -3.94
CA LEU A 105 -4.82 12.92 -4.10
C LEU A 105 -5.58 14.15 -3.59
N PHE A 106 -6.82 14.27 -4.03
CA PHE A 106 -7.78 15.18 -3.43
C PHE A 106 -9.20 14.65 -3.51
N SER A 107 -10.02 15.07 -2.56
CA SER A 107 -11.48 14.92 -2.57
C SER A 107 -12.15 16.30 -2.62
N CYS A 108 -13.29 16.42 -3.28
CA CYS A 108 -14.08 17.64 -3.30
C CYS A 108 -15.56 17.36 -3.59
N THR A 109 -16.42 18.36 -3.38
CA THR A 109 -17.84 18.32 -3.73
C THR A 109 -18.21 19.30 -4.84
N GLY A 110 -17.22 20.01 -5.40
CA GLY A 110 -17.38 20.97 -6.49
C GLY A 110 -16.03 21.42 -7.04
N ASN A 111 -16.04 22.18 -8.12
CA ASN A 111 -14.83 22.67 -8.78
C ASN A 111 -13.80 21.58 -9.12
N PHE A 112 -14.27 20.37 -9.45
CA PHE A 112 -13.41 19.21 -9.68
C PHE A 112 -12.32 19.47 -10.71
N GLU A 113 -12.67 20.10 -11.85
CA GLU A 113 -11.71 20.40 -12.93
C GLU A 113 -10.56 21.29 -12.43
N LYS A 114 -10.87 22.31 -11.59
CA LYS A 114 -9.84 23.22 -11.02
C LYS A 114 -8.91 22.52 -10.03
N ASN A 115 -9.45 21.64 -9.21
CA ASN A 115 -8.66 20.82 -8.31
C ASN A 115 -7.80 19.82 -9.10
N LEU A 116 -8.34 19.21 -10.18
CA LEU A 116 -7.59 18.31 -11.06
C LEU A 116 -6.47 19.03 -11.80
N GLU A 117 -6.71 20.23 -12.34
CA GLU A 117 -5.67 21.10 -12.92
C GLU A 117 -4.54 21.37 -11.90
N THR A 118 -4.92 21.67 -10.65
CA THR A 118 -3.95 21.88 -9.56
C THR A 118 -3.14 20.63 -9.26
N LEU A 119 -3.78 19.46 -9.15
CA LEU A 119 -3.10 18.17 -8.94
C LEU A 119 -2.10 17.87 -10.06
N MET A 120 -2.55 17.99 -11.30
CA MET A 120 -1.72 17.75 -12.48
C MET A 120 -0.55 18.72 -12.58
N ASP A 121 -0.77 20.00 -12.19
CA ASP A 121 0.28 21.01 -12.28
C ASP A 121 1.40 20.76 -11.27
N TYR A 122 1.10 20.61 -9.98
CA TYR A 122 2.17 20.54 -8.98
C TYR A 122 2.92 19.21 -8.99
N VAL A 123 2.26 18.09 -9.25
CA VAL A 123 2.94 16.77 -9.34
C VAL A 123 3.95 16.73 -10.49
N GLN A 124 3.76 17.55 -11.53
CA GLN A 124 4.65 17.67 -12.68
C GLN A 124 5.59 18.90 -12.60
N SER A 125 5.67 19.61 -11.47
CA SER A 125 6.45 20.84 -11.31
C SER A 125 7.37 20.80 -10.10
N PRO A 126 8.40 19.96 -10.09
CA PRO A 126 9.30 19.85 -8.94
C PRO A 126 10.07 21.16 -8.71
N TYR A 127 10.20 21.57 -7.45
CA TYR A 127 10.99 22.72 -7.06
C TYR A 127 11.77 22.43 -5.78
N PHE A 128 13.05 22.09 -5.94
CA PHE A 128 13.93 21.72 -4.85
C PHE A 128 15.15 22.64 -4.82
N THR A 129 15.25 23.50 -3.81
CA THR A 129 16.46 24.31 -3.57
C THR A 129 17.24 23.74 -2.40
N PRO A 130 18.57 23.93 -2.35
CA PRO A 130 19.38 23.47 -1.21
C PRO A 130 18.85 23.98 0.14
N GLU A 131 18.37 25.25 0.17
CA GLU A 131 17.81 25.86 1.38
C GLU A 131 16.52 25.21 1.80
N SER A 132 15.59 24.97 0.85
CA SER A 132 14.29 24.37 1.16
C SER A 132 14.45 22.90 1.55
N VAL A 133 15.37 22.17 0.93
CA VAL A 133 15.74 20.78 1.33
C VAL A 133 16.29 20.80 2.76
N LYS A 134 17.24 21.67 3.08
CA LYS A 134 17.80 21.74 4.44
C LYS A 134 16.76 22.07 5.51
N LYS A 135 15.80 22.92 5.20
CA LYS A 135 14.68 23.24 6.10
C LYS A 135 13.82 22.00 6.37
N GLU A 136 13.49 21.24 5.31
CA GLU A 136 12.63 20.06 5.39
C GLU A 136 13.25 18.93 6.20
N GLN A 137 14.59 18.77 6.18
CA GLN A 137 15.29 17.81 7.04
C GLN A 137 14.93 17.99 8.53
N GLY A 138 14.73 19.24 8.97
CA GLY A 138 14.34 19.53 10.35
C GLY A 138 12.91 19.07 10.65
N ILE A 139 11.99 19.24 9.71
CA ILE A 139 10.57 18.87 9.83
C ILE A 139 10.43 17.35 9.85
N ILE A 140 10.97 16.67 8.84
CA ILE A 140 10.93 15.20 8.74
C ILE A 140 11.69 14.57 9.93
N GLY A 141 12.81 15.16 10.39
CA GLY A 141 13.51 14.69 11.57
C GLY A 141 12.69 14.79 12.86
N GLN A 142 11.71 15.70 12.97
CA GLN A 142 10.73 15.73 14.07
C GLN A 142 9.67 14.66 13.91
N GLU A 143 9.20 14.43 12.69
CA GLU A 143 8.25 13.37 12.37
C GLU A 143 8.81 11.97 12.65
N ILE A 144 10.06 11.70 12.28
CA ILE A 144 10.74 10.45 12.61
C ILE A 144 10.76 10.22 14.12
N ARG A 145 11.08 11.24 14.92
CA ARG A 145 11.04 11.12 16.39
C ARG A 145 9.63 10.87 16.92
N MET A 146 8.60 11.43 16.29
CA MET A 146 7.20 11.14 16.64
C MET A 146 6.84 9.68 16.34
N TYR A 147 7.32 9.12 15.22
CA TYR A 147 7.15 7.71 14.89
C TYR A 147 7.90 6.77 15.85
N ASP A 148 9.08 7.17 16.35
CA ASP A 148 9.82 6.42 17.37
C ASP A 148 9.05 6.27 18.69
N ASP A 149 8.20 7.24 19.02
CA ASP A 149 7.34 7.23 20.20
C ASP A 149 5.94 6.59 19.93
N ASN A 150 5.61 6.27 18.67
CA ASN A 150 4.34 5.67 18.30
C ASN A 150 4.39 4.14 18.44
N ALA A 151 3.61 3.60 19.38
CA ALA A 151 3.61 2.17 19.68
C ALA A 151 3.17 1.28 18.52
N GLY A 152 2.12 1.69 17.77
CA GLY A 152 1.61 0.97 16.59
C GLY A 152 2.66 0.92 15.48
N TRP A 153 3.33 2.06 15.22
CA TRP A 153 4.42 2.13 14.26
C TRP A 153 5.59 1.23 14.65
N ARG A 154 5.98 1.27 15.92
CA ARG A 154 7.12 0.47 16.43
C ARG A 154 6.82 -1.02 16.45
N VAL A 155 5.62 -1.46 16.84
CA VAL A 155 5.27 -2.88 16.82
C VAL A 155 5.31 -3.43 15.39
N PHE A 156 4.85 -2.65 14.42
CA PHE A 156 4.86 -3.00 13.01
C PHE A 156 6.28 -3.11 12.42
N PHE A 157 7.13 -2.08 12.58
CA PHE A 157 8.50 -2.14 12.05
C PHE A 157 9.39 -3.14 12.80
N ASN A 158 9.14 -3.37 14.08
CA ASN A 158 9.76 -4.47 14.81
C ASN A 158 9.35 -5.83 14.24
N PHE A 159 8.07 -6.01 13.86
CA PHE A 159 7.56 -7.22 13.21
C PHE A 159 8.21 -7.43 11.84
N LEU A 160 8.25 -6.43 10.98
CA LEU A 160 8.93 -6.53 9.69
C LEU A 160 10.43 -6.82 9.83
N GLY A 161 11.08 -6.22 10.82
CA GLY A 161 12.49 -6.49 11.16
C GLY A 161 12.75 -7.91 11.64
N LEU A 162 11.74 -8.60 12.17
CA LEU A 162 11.81 -10.03 12.50
C LEU A 162 11.59 -10.92 11.27
N LEU A 163 10.73 -10.51 10.33
CA LEU A 163 10.44 -11.29 9.13
C LEU A 163 11.59 -11.26 8.13
N TYR A 164 12.18 -10.08 7.87
CA TYR A 164 13.09 -9.87 6.74
C TYR A 164 14.52 -9.65 7.17
N ASN A 165 15.45 -10.36 6.51
CA ASN A 165 16.88 -10.22 6.73
C ASN A 165 17.47 -9.07 5.91
N ASN A 166 17.16 -9.02 4.62
CA ASN A 166 17.78 -8.12 3.65
C ASN A 166 16.79 -7.19 2.96
N ASN A 167 15.52 -7.62 2.77
CA ASN A 167 14.53 -6.83 2.05
C ASN A 167 14.31 -5.46 2.74
N PRO A 168 14.37 -4.35 1.98
CA PRO A 168 14.20 -3.00 2.52
C PRO A 168 12.81 -2.73 3.12
N VAL A 169 11.81 -3.56 2.89
CA VAL A 169 10.49 -3.46 3.54
C VAL A 169 10.57 -3.41 5.07
N LYS A 170 11.64 -3.92 5.67
CA LYS A 170 11.89 -3.84 7.13
C LYS A 170 12.31 -2.46 7.63
N LEU A 171 12.68 -1.56 6.72
CA LEU A 171 13.16 -0.22 7.04
C LEU A 171 11.97 0.74 7.13
N ASP A 172 12.08 1.71 8.03
CA ASP A 172 11.06 2.75 8.18
C ASP A 172 10.89 3.55 6.88
N ILE A 173 9.65 3.81 6.49
CA ILE A 173 9.33 4.56 5.26
C ILE A 173 9.92 5.97 5.30
N ALA A 174 9.92 6.60 6.48
CA ALA A 174 10.51 7.93 6.67
C ALA A 174 12.04 7.91 6.76
N GLY A 175 12.66 6.72 6.82
CA GLY A 175 14.08 6.57 7.06
C GLY A 175 14.49 6.85 8.50
N THR A 176 15.72 7.31 8.68
CA THR A 176 16.28 7.74 9.98
C THR A 176 16.77 9.18 9.90
N VAL A 177 16.93 9.84 11.04
CA VAL A 177 17.53 11.21 11.09
C VAL A 177 18.89 11.25 10.38
N ASP A 178 19.68 10.19 10.49
CA ASP A 178 20.99 10.10 9.86
C ASP A 178 20.88 9.89 8.35
N SER A 179 19.99 8.98 7.88
CA SER A 179 19.83 8.73 6.44
C SER A 179 19.27 9.95 5.71
N ILE A 180 18.27 10.64 6.26
CA ILE A 180 17.71 11.83 5.63
C ILE A 180 18.68 13.03 5.61
N ALA A 181 19.71 13.04 6.47
CA ALA A 181 20.73 14.07 6.45
C ALA A 181 21.66 14.00 5.22
N GLU A 182 21.71 12.85 4.55
CA GLU A 182 22.47 12.63 3.30
C GLU A 182 21.69 13.05 2.04
N ILE A 183 20.39 13.40 2.19
CA ILE A 183 19.54 13.77 1.07
C ILE A 183 19.77 15.23 0.70
N ASP A 184 20.07 15.47 -0.58
CA ASP A 184 20.22 16.79 -1.16
C ASP A 184 19.29 17.01 -2.38
N SER A 185 19.29 18.22 -2.93
CA SER A 185 18.43 18.57 -4.06
C SER A 185 18.78 17.80 -5.33
N GLU A 186 20.06 17.42 -5.53
CA GLU A 186 20.49 16.68 -6.72
C GLU A 186 19.93 15.25 -6.70
N LEU A 187 20.02 14.57 -5.56
CA LEU A 187 19.44 13.25 -5.37
C LEU A 187 17.91 13.27 -5.51
N LEU A 188 17.23 14.28 -4.95
CA LEU A 188 15.79 14.44 -5.10
C LEU A 188 15.40 14.63 -6.57
N TYR A 189 16.10 15.50 -7.33
CA TYR A 189 15.86 15.62 -8.78
C TYR A 189 16.16 14.34 -9.53
N LYS A 190 17.19 13.59 -9.16
CA LYS A 190 17.51 12.30 -9.80
C LYS A 190 16.36 11.29 -9.58
N CYS A 191 15.87 11.17 -8.35
CA CYS A 191 14.71 10.30 -8.05
C CYS A 191 13.45 10.78 -8.76
N TYR A 192 13.15 12.08 -8.71
CA TYR A 192 12.02 12.64 -9.42
C TYR A 192 12.06 12.37 -10.93
N ASN A 193 13.16 12.69 -11.60
CA ASN A 193 13.31 12.49 -13.04
C ASN A 193 13.23 11.02 -13.44
N THR A 194 13.59 10.11 -12.53
CA THR A 194 13.51 8.66 -12.77
C THR A 194 12.07 8.16 -12.56
N PHE A 195 11.49 8.41 -11.42
CA PHE A 195 10.25 7.72 -10.99
C PHE A 195 8.99 8.51 -11.32
N TYR A 196 9.05 9.85 -11.44
CA TYR A 196 7.90 10.69 -11.81
C TYR A 196 7.79 10.90 -13.33
N ASN A 197 8.53 10.11 -14.11
CA ASN A 197 8.24 10.00 -15.52
C ASN A 197 6.84 9.44 -15.70
N LEU A 198 6.02 10.08 -16.53
CA LEU A 198 4.60 9.73 -16.69
C LEU A 198 4.39 8.28 -17.14
N SER A 199 5.39 7.66 -17.78
CA SER A 199 5.34 6.24 -18.15
C SER A 199 5.38 5.28 -16.94
N ASN A 200 5.79 5.78 -15.76
CA ASN A 200 5.80 5.06 -14.48
C ASN A 200 4.63 5.47 -13.57
N MET A 201 3.67 6.26 -14.09
CA MET A 201 2.62 6.87 -13.30
C MET A 201 1.23 6.44 -13.76
N THR A 202 0.28 6.51 -12.85
CA THR A 202 -1.15 6.23 -13.09
C THR A 202 -2.00 7.33 -12.45
N LEU A 203 -2.96 7.86 -13.21
CA LEU A 203 -4.00 8.75 -12.74
C LEU A 203 -5.33 8.00 -12.71
N PHE A 204 -6.01 8.01 -11.58
CA PHE A 204 -7.38 7.53 -11.45
C PHE A 204 -8.28 8.67 -10.97
N VAL A 205 -9.42 8.87 -11.64
CA VAL A 205 -10.40 9.90 -11.27
C VAL A 205 -11.82 9.32 -11.26
N THR A 206 -12.64 9.74 -10.30
CA THR A 206 -14.01 9.27 -10.15
C THR A 206 -14.94 10.35 -9.61
N GLY A 207 -16.19 10.34 -10.06
CA GLY A 207 -17.23 11.31 -9.70
C GLY A 207 -18.33 11.43 -10.76
N ASP A 208 -19.29 12.32 -10.52
CA ASP A 208 -20.40 12.56 -11.49
C ASP A 208 -19.98 13.59 -12.55
N PHE A 209 -19.33 13.12 -13.59
CA PHE A 209 -18.83 13.94 -14.69
C PHE A 209 -18.86 13.21 -16.04
N ASP A 210 -18.69 13.96 -17.11
CA ASP A 210 -18.48 13.42 -18.46
C ASP A 210 -17.01 13.01 -18.63
N ALA A 211 -16.79 11.74 -19.01
CA ALA A 211 -15.44 11.17 -19.11
C ALA A 211 -14.59 11.82 -20.22
N GLU A 212 -15.19 12.22 -21.34
CA GLU A 212 -14.45 12.83 -22.45
C GLU A 212 -13.99 14.23 -22.06
N LYS A 213 -14.84 14.98 -21.34
CA LYS A 213 -14.50 16.31 -20.83
C LYS A 213 -13.36 16.24 -19.81
N ILE A 214 -13.39 15.27 -18.90
CA ILE A 214 -12.30 15.07 -17.94
C ILE A 214 -11.01 14.64 -18.64
N LEU A 215 -11.10 13.79 -19.63
CA LEU A 215 -9.92 13.45 -20.44
C LEU A 215 -9.30 14.69 -21.09
N GLU A 216 -10.09 15.59 -21.65
CA GLU A 216 -9.61 16.85 -22.25
C GLU A 216 -8.87 17.71 -21.21
N VAL A 217 -9.41 17.82 -20.00
CA VAL A 217 -8.73 18.50 -18.88
C VAL A 217 -7.38 17.87 -18.58
N VAL A 218 -7.32 16.52 -18.47
CA VAL A 218 -6.08 15.80 -18.20
C VAL A 218 -5.06 16.02 -19.31
N GLU A 219 -5.44 15.84 -20.57
CA GLU A 219 -4.54 15.97 -21.73
C GLU A 219 -3.98 17.40 -21.88
N THR A 220 -4.82 18.42 -21.60
CA THR A 220 -4.38 19.82 -21.65
C THR A 220 -3.36 20.15 -20.56
N ASN A 221 -3.37 19.44 -19.44
CA ASN A 221 -2.49 19.66 -18.30
C ASN A 221 -1.30 18.69 -18.24
N ILE A 222 -1.14 17.78 -19.19
CA ILE A 222 0.08 16.99 -19.32
C ILE A 222 1.22 17.88 -19.81
N LYS A 223 2.29 17.98 -19.01
CA LYS A 223 3.51 18.68 -19.38
C LYS A 223 4.37 17.82 -20.30
N ASN A 224 5.27 18.45 -21.03
CA ASN A 224 6.19 17.74 -21.92
C ASN A 224 6.93 16.64 -21.15
N ASN A 225 6.68 15.40 -21.53
CA ASN A 225 7.32 14.22 -20.97
C ASN A 225 7.68 13.28 -22.11
N VAL A 226 8.92 12.82 -22.13
CA VAL A 226 9.36 11.78 -23.04
C VAL A 226 9.27 10.45 -22.26
N PRO A 227 8.38 9.54 -22.68
CA PRO A 227 8.25 8.26 -21.98
C PRO A 227 9.54 7.45 -22.10
N PHE A 228 9.89 6.75 -21.04
CA PHE A 228 10.99 5.80 -21.11
C PHE A 228 10.65 4.66 -22.08
N THR A 229 11.65 4.26 -22.88
CA THR A 229 11.55 3.10 -23.78
C THR A 229 11.93 1.79 -23.07
N GLU A 230 12.59 1.89 -21.93
CA GLU A 230 13.00 0.78 -21.07
C GLU A 230 12.38 0.95 -19.69
N GLU A 231 12.15 -0.17 -19.01
CA GLU A 231 11.65 -0.14 -17.63
C GLU A 231 12.76 0.30 -16.66
N ILE A 232 12.36 0.97 -15.58
CA ILE A 232 13.23 1.26 -14.44
C ILE A 232 13.61 -0.06 -13.79
N LYS A 233 14.89 -0.42 -13.84
CA LYS A 233 15.37 -1.66 -13.22
C LYS A 233 15.59 -1.44 -11.74
N ARG A 234 14.65 -1.93 -10.91
CA ARG A 234 14.76 -1.98 -9.45
C ARG A 234 15.66 -3.13 -9.03
N ILE A 235 16.47 -2.92 -7.99
CA ILE A 235 17.42 -3.93 -7.50
C ILE A 235 17.06 -4.23 -6.05
N TYR A 236 16.57 -5.42 -5.82
CA TYR A 236 16.28 -5.91 -4.48
C TYR A 236 17.31 -6.96 -4.06
N PRO A 237 17.77 -6.94 -2.80
CA PRO A 237 18.71 -7.93 -2.31
C PRO A 237 18.08 -9.31 -2.27
N ASN A 238 18.90 -10.34 -2.40
CA ASN A 238 18.41 -11.71 -2.23
C ASN A 238 17.98 -11.92 -0.77
N GLU A 239 16.71 -12.24 -0.59
CA GLU A 239 16.10 -12.45 0.71
C GLU A 239 16.08 -13.95 1.05
N PRO A 240 16.69 -14.40 2.18
CA PRO A 240 16.64 -15.79 2.60
C PRO A 240 15.22 -16.17 3.04
N LYS A 241 14.85 -17.43 2.87
CA LYS A 241 13.54 -17.94 3.32
C LYS A 241 13.35 -17.84 4.83
N ALA A 242 14.42 -18.05 5.60
CA ALA A 242 14.39 -17.95 7.06
C ALA A 242 14.02 -16.54 7.53
N VAL A 243 13.28 -16.44 8.62
CA VAL A 243 13.03 -15.19 9.31
C VAL A 243 14.29 -14.67 9.98
N ALA A 244 14.41 -13.34 10.16
CA ALA A 244 15.57 -12.70 10.78
C ALA A 244 15.62 -12.95 12.30
N GLY A 245 14.44 -13.07 12.93
CA GLY A 245 14.30 -13.37 14.34
C GLY A 245 12.93 -13.92 14.67
N LYS A 246 12.72 -14.47 15.87
CA LYS A 246 11.43 -15.05 16.26
C LYS A 246 10.62 -14.14 17.17
N PHE A 247 11.30 -13.35 17.97
CA PHE A 247 10.67 -12.55 19.01
C PHE A 247 11.42 -11.23 19.21
N LYS A 248 10.68 -10.15 19.40
CA LYS A 248 11.19 -8.86 19.81
C LYS A 248 10.19 -8.18 20.73
N GLU A 249 10.68 -7.61 21.83
CA GLU A 249 9.89 -6.76 22.71
C GLU A 249 10.55 -5.39 22.91
N GLN A 250 9.72 -4.38 23.09
CA GLN A 250 10.14 -3.02 23.35
C GLN A 250 9.19 -2.40 24.37
N THR A 251 9.65 -1.42 25.13
CA THR A 251 8.85 -0.72 26.14
C THR A 251 8.57 0.71 25.67
N ILE A 252 7.28 1.05 25.55
CA ILE A 252 6.80 2.39 25.17
C ILE A 252 5.64 2.76 26.08
N THR A 253 5.25 4.02 26.15
CA THR A 253 4.11 4.47 26.95
C THR A 253 2.80 4.04 26.26
N VAL A 254 2.21 2.96 26.75
CA VAL A 254 0.90 2.43 26.34
C VAL A 254 0.11 1.98 27.57
N ALA A 255 -1.21 1.86 27.46
CA ALA A 255 -2.07 1.40 28.54
C ALA A 255 -2.12 -0.14 28.65
N THR A 256 -2.12 -0.80 27.51
CA THR A 256 -2.18 -2.26 27.38
C THR A 256 -1.07 -2.71 26.44
N PRO A 257 -0.44 -3.86 26.67
CA PRO A 257 0.54 -4.38 25.73
C PRO A 257 -0.08 -4.55 24.33
N MET A 258 0.65 -4.11 23.32
CA MET A 258 0.30 -4.29 21.91
C MET A 258 1.16 -5.40 21.30
N PHE A 259 0.58 -6.15 20.38
CA PHE A 259 1.33 -7.18 19.66
C PHE A 259 1.07 -7.12 18.17
N MET A 260 2.06 -7.58 17.41
CA MET A 260 1.91 -7.99 16.03
C MET A 260 2.65 -9.31 15.83
N MET A 261 1.95 -10.28 15.31
CA MET A 261 2.48 -11.60 14.96
C MET A 261 2.12 -11.95 13.53
N GLY A 262 2.78 -12.94 12.97
CA GLY A 262 2.39 -13.42 11.65
C GLY A 262 3.46 -14.25 10.96
N TRP A 263 3.29 -14.50 9.67
CA TRP A 263 4.10 -15.41 8.88
C TRP A 263 4.70 -14.70 7.67
N LYS A 264 6.00 -14.93 7.46
CA LYS A 264 6.66 -14.58 6.21
C LYS A 264 6.14 -15.45 5.08
N ASP A 265 5.78 -14.84 3.96
CA ASP A 265 5.46 -15.57 2.75
C ASP A 265 6.68 -15.62 1.82
N ASN A 266 7.09 -16.83 1.47
CA ASN A 266 8.26 -17.06 0.65
C ASN A 266 7.93 -17.34 -0.83
N ASP A 267 6.65 -17.35 -1.21
CA ASP A 267 6.19 -17.50 -2.60
C ASP A 267 5.98 -16.13 -3.22
N THR A 268 7.05 -15.49 -3.66
CA THR A 268 7.09 -14.16 -4.26
C THR A 268 7.74 -14.17 -5.65
N GLY A 269 7.93 -13.02 -6.28
CA GLY A 269 8.63 -12.89 -7.57
C GLY A 269 7.69 -12.90 -8.78
N TYR A 270 6.43 -12.51 -8.63
CA TYR A 270 5.47 -12.42 -9.73
C TYR A 270 4.41 -11.33 -9.47
N SER A 271 3.81 -10.84 -10.56
CA SER A 271 2.75 -9.82 -10.58
C SER A 271 1.51 -10.32 -11.33
N GLY A 272 0.56 -9.42 -11.58
CA GLY A 272 -0.61 -9.67 -12.41
C GLY A 272 -1.55 -10.74 -11.85
N ARG A 273 -2.22 -11.48 -12.72
CA ARG A 273 -3.27 -12.46 -12.35
C ARG A 273 -2.79 -13.54 -11.37
N LYS A 274 -1.51 -13.94 -11.42
CA LYS A 274 -0.99 -14.93 -10.47
C LYS A 274 -0.94 -14.37 -9.06
N LEU A 275 -0.50 -13.12 -8.90
CA LEU A 275 -0.51 -12.43 -7.61
C LEU A 275 -1.94 -12.17 -7.13
N LEU A 276 -2.84 -11.75 -8.02
CA LEU A 276 -4.25 -11.57 -7.71
C LEU A 276 -4.90 -12.85 -7.18
N LYS A 277 -4.70 -13.99 -7.86
CA LYS A 277 -5.23 -15.30 -7.41
C LYS A 277 -4.75 -15.60 -5.98
N LYS A 278 -3.46 -15.45 -5.73
CA LYS A 278 -2.88 -15.67 -4.40
C LYS A 278 -3.46 -14.72 -3.35
N SER A 279 -3.63 -13.44 -3.68
CA SER A 279 -4.22 -12.46 -2.76
C SER A 279 -5.64 -12.85 -2.36
N ILE A 280 -6.45 -13.30 -3.31
CA ILE A 280 -7.83 -13.77 -3.06
C ILE A 280 -7.82 -15.06 -2.22
N GLU A 281 -6.94 -16.02 -2.54
CA GLU A 281 -6.77 -17.24 -1.73
C GLU A 281 -6.46 -16.89 -0.27
N MET A 282 -5.53 -15.97 -0.04
CA MET A 282 -5.11 -15.55 1.29
C MET A 282 -6.19 -14.74 2.02
N GLU A 283 -6.93 -13.88 1.33
CA GLU A 283 -8.08 -13.16 1.88
C GLU A 283 -9.14 -14.13 2.43
N ILE A 284 -9.48 -15.15 1.64
CA ILE A 284 -10.44 -16.19 2.07
C ILE A 284 -9.88 -16.96 3.28
N ILE A 285 -8.62 -17.41 3.22
CA ILE A 285 -8.00 -18.19 4.29
C ILE A 285 -7.93 -17.39 5.59
N THR A 286 -7.44 -16.15 5.55
CA THR A 286 -7.29 -15.33 6.75
C THR A 286 -8.64 -15.00 7.40
N GLU A 287 -9.68 -14.72 6.61
CA GLU A 287 -11.04 -14.54 7.13
C GLU A 287 -11.62 -15.82 7.73
N MET A 288 -11.38 -16.99 7.12
CA MET A 288 -11.80 -18.29 7.68
C MET A 288 -11.18 -18.57 9.04
N ILE A 289 -9.87 -18.33 9.19
CA ILE A 289 -9.12 -18.76 10.35
C ILE A 289 -8.96 -17.71 11.45
N PHE A 290 -9.06 -16.40 11.12
CA PHE A 290 -8.89 -15.30 12.07
C PHE A 290 -10.08 -14.35 12.15
N GLY A 291 -11.04 -14.45 11.22
CA GLY A 291 -12.23 -13.61 11.19
C GLY A 291 -13.09 -13.78 12.45
N LYS A 292 -13.94 -12.81 12.73
CA LYS A 292 -14.79 -12.75 13.96
C LYS A 292 -15.69 -13.97 14.17
N SER A 293 -15.94 -14.76 13.14
CA SER A 293 -16.72 -15.99 13.21
C SER A 293 -15.86 -17.25 13.44
N SER A 294 -14.53 -17.12 13.45
CA SER A 294 -13.62 -18.24 13.67
C SER A 294 -13.61 -18.73 15.11
N ALA A 295 -13.23 -19.98 15.29
CA ALA A 295 -13.16 -20.60 16.63
C ALA A 295 -12.10 -19.89 17.50
N ILE A 296 -10.92 -19.60 16.92
CA ILE A 296 -9.83 -18.97 17.67
C ILE A 296 -10.16 -17.55 18.09
N TYR A 297 -10.81 -16.74 17.22
CA TYR A 297 -11.24 -15.39 17.60
C TYR A 297 -12.17 -15.43 18.80
N ASN A 298 -13.20 -16.29 18.77
CA ASN A 298 -14.17 -16.42 19.84
C ASN A 298 -13.53 -16.92 21.14
N GLU A 299 -12.65 -17.92 21.07
CA GLU A 299 -11.90 -18.41 22.24
C GLU A 299 -11.08 -17.30 22.89
N LEU A 300 -10.25 -16.59 22.12
CA LEU A 300 -9.41 -15.50 22.63
C LEU A 300 -10.24 -14.34 23.20
N TYR A 301 -11.37 -14.02 22.56
CA TYR A 301 -12.27 -12.96 23.01
C TYR A 301 -12.99 -13.32 24.31
N ASP A 302 -13.53 -14.52 24.41
CA ASP A 302 -14.23 -15.01 25.61
C ASP A 302 -13.29 -15.15 26.82
N GLU A 303 -12.02 -15.49 26.60
CA GLU A 303 -11.00 -15.49 27.65
C GLU A 303 -10.48 -14.07 28.00
N GLY A 304 -10.92 -13.04 27.28
CA GLY A 304 -10.47 -11.66 27.47
C GLY A 304 -8.98 -11.48 27.16
N LEU A 305 -8.44 -12.28 26.24
CA LEU A 305 -7.07 -12.20 25.74
C LEU A 305 -6.94 -11.19 24.60
N ILE A 306 -8.02 -10.92 23.87
CA ILE A 306 -8.10 -9.91 22.82
C ILE A 306 -9.32 -9.01 23.04
N ASN A 307 -9.35 -7.90 22.32
CA ASN A 307 -10.48 -6.97 22.29
C ASN A 307 -10.91 -6.67 20.84
N GLN A 308 -11.73 -5.64 20.64
CA GLN A 308 -12.23 -5.27 19.30
C GLN A 308 -11.17 -4.73 18.35
N ASN A 309 -9.95 -4.41 18.85
CA ASN A 309 -8.82 -3.94 18.06
C ASN A 309 -8.03 -5.11 17.44
N PHE A 310 -8.45 -6.37 17.66
CA PHE A 310 -7.86 -7.51 16.97
C PHE A 310 -8.14 -7.43 15.47
N GLY A 311 -7.07 -7.41 14.71
CA GLY A 311 -7.10 -7.33 13.25
C GLY A 311 -6.14 -8.33 12.61
N PHE A 312 -6.33 -8.57 11.34
CA PHE A 312 -5.42 -9.36 10.51
C PHE A 312 -5.42 -8.82 9.09
N GLU A 313 -4.30 -9.02 8.42
CA GLU A 313 -4.15 -8.68 7.00
C GLU A 313 -3.20 -9.66 6.30
N TYR A 314 -3.35 -9.78 5.00
CA TYR A 314 -2.36 -10.32 4.11
C TYR A 314 -1.83 -9.20 3.22
N SER A 315 -0.53 -8.98 3.24
CA SER A 315 0.13 -7.93 2.45
C SER A 315 0.89 -8.57 1.27
N PRO A 316 0.28 -8.62 0.07
CA PRO A 316 0.91 -9.16 -1.13
C PRO A 316 1.76 -8.11 -1.83
N HIS A 317 2.97 -8.47 -2.23
CA HIS A 317 3.78 -7.71 -3.15
C HIS A 317 4.61 -8.61 -4.06
N ILE A 318 5.28 -8.03 -5.05
CA ILE A 318 6.06 -8.77 -6.04
C ILE A 318 7.27 -9.45 -5.38
N ASP A 319 7.97 -8.77 -4.49
CA ASP A 319 9.25 -9.21 -3.91
C ASP A 319 9.21 -9.51 -2.42
N TYR A 320 8.11 -9.23 -1.76
CA TYR A 320 7.84 -9.61 -0.37
C TYR A 320 6.35 -9.89 -0.18
N ALA A 321 6.01 -10.69 0.80
CA ALA A 321 4.63 -10.84 1.26
C ALA A 321 4.63 -11.40 2.69
N TYR A 322 3.57 -11.10 3.45
CA TYR A 322 3.40 -11.58 4.81
C TYR A 322 1.92 -11.62 5.21
N THR A 323 1.60 -12.46 6.18
CA THR A 323 0.35 -12.38 6.94
C THR A 323 0.66 -11.75 8.28
N ALA A 324 -0.10 -10.74 8.67
CA ALA A 324 0.00 -10.09 9.98
C ALA A 324 -1.30 -10.25 10.77
N ILE A 325 -1.17 -10.38 12.08
CA ILE A 325 -2.25 -10.33 13.06
C ILE A 325 -1.81 -9.34 14.12
N GLU A 326 -2.68 -8.39 14.44
CA GLU A 326 -2.39 -7.34 15.41
C GLU A 326 -3.46 -7.23 16.48
N GLY A 327 -3.11 -6.64 17.61
CA GLY A 327 -4.07 -6.38 18.66
C GLY A 327 -3.44 -5.92 19.95
N GLU A 328 -4.30 -5.80 20.95
CA GLU A 328 -3.95 -5.54 22.34
C GLU A 328 -4.26 -6.77 23.18
N SER A 329 -3.37 -7.12 24.10
CA SER A 329 -3.55 -8.26 25.00
C SER A 329 -2.80 -8.03 26.31
N LYS A 330 -3.41 -8.48 27.41
CA LYS A 330 -2.71 -8.59 28.70
C LYS A 330 -1.58 -9.63 28.68
N ASP A 331 -1.63 -10.59 27.76
CA ASP A 331 -0.63 -11.63 27.58
C ASP A 331 -0.42 -11.98 26.08
N PRO A 332 0.36 -11.17 25.34
CA PRO A 332 0.62 -11.40 23.91
C PRO A 332 1.26 -12.75 23.61
N LYS A 333 2.04 -13.31 24.53
CA LYS A 333 2.71 -14.61 24.30
C LYS A 333 1.71 -15.76 24.32
N VAL A 334 0.73 -15.71 25.22
CA VAL A 334 -0.38 -16.70 25.25
C VAL A 334 -1.22 -16.59 23.99
N VAL A 335 -1.50 -15.37 23.49
CA VAL A 335 -2.21 -15.19 22.21
C VAL A 335 -1.42 -15.83 21.07
N TYR A 336 -0.11 -15.58 20.99
CA TYR A 336 0.75 -16.17 19.96
C TYR A 336 0.76 -17.70 20.03
N GLU A 337 0.93 -18.30 21.21
CA GLU A 337 0.90 -19.76 21.41
C GLU A 337 -0.44 -20.36 20.99
N LYS A 338 -1.57 -19.79 21.45
CA LYS A 338 -2.89 -20.28 21.06
C LYS A 338 -3.15 -20.21 19.56
N ILE A 339 -2.77 -19.10 18.89
CA ILE A 339 -2.92 -18.95 17.44
C ILE A 339 -2.04 -19.94 16.69
N THR A 340 -0.78 -20.13 17.08
CA THR A 340 0.13 -21.09 16.42
C THR A 340 -0.33 -22.53 16.63
N ASP A 341 -0.80 -22.89 17.83
CA ASP A 341 -1.36 -24.22 18.13
C ASP A 341 -2.64 -24.47 17.32
N TYR A 342 -3.50 -23.46 17.20
CA TYR A 342 -4.70 -23.54 16.36
C TYR A 342 -4.36 -23.79 14.90
N VAL A 343 -3.42 -23.02 14.34
CA VAL A 343 -2.91 -23.22 12.98
C VAL A 343 -2.34 -24.63 12.81
N ASP A 344 -1.53 -25.13 13.73
CA ASP A 344 -1.02 -26.50 13.70
C ASP A 344 -2.13 -27.56 13.77
N SER A 345 -3.20 -27.29 14.51
CA SER A 345 -4.36 -28.18 14.54
C SER A 345 -5.09 -28.21 13.19
N LEU A 346 -5.25 -27.07 12.53
CA LEU A 346 -5.85 -27.00 11.19
C LEU A 346 -4.98 -27.66 10.13
N ARG A 347 -3.65 -27.59 10.25
CA ARG A 347 -2.73 -28.33 9.35
C ARG A 347 -2.88 -29.84 9.46
N LYS A 348 -3.24 -30.36 10.63
CA LYS A 348 -3.48 -31.79 10.87
C LYS A 348 -4.87 -32.24 10.44
N ASN A 349 -5.89 -31.42 10.67
CA ASN A 349 -7.29 -31.79 10.50
C ASN A 349 -7.91 -31.30 9.19
N GLY A 350 -7.24 -30.36 8.49
CA GLY A 350 -7.76 -29.66 7.31
C GLY A 350 -8.66 -28.48 7.66
N LEU A 351 -8.92 -27.65 6.63
CA LEU A 351 -9.90 -26.56 6.69
C LEU A 351 -11.33 -27.11 6.53
N ASP A 352 -12.31 -26.34 6.96
CA ASP A 352 -13.73 -26.70 6.82
C ASP A 352 -14.31 -26.18 5.49
N ARG A 353 -14.94 -27.09 4.70
CA ARG A 353 -15.53 -26.74 3.41
C ARG A 353 -16.81 -25.89 3.55
N GLU A 354 -17.60 -26.08 4.59
CA GLU A 354 -18.82 -25.29 4.80
C GLU A 354 -18.45 -23.85 5.15
N ASP A 355 -17.40 -23.67 5.96
CA ASP A 355 -16.82 -22.34 6.26
C ASP A 355 -16.31 -21.65 5.00
N PHE A 356 -15.60 -22.36 4.13
CA PHE A 356 -15.16 -21.82 2.84
C PHE A 356 -16.34 -21.25 2.02
N GLU A 357 -17.40 -22.02 1.86
CA GLU A 357 -18.58 -21.58 1.10
C GLU A 357 -19.29 -20.39 1.77
N ARG A 358 -19.27 -20.32 3.08
CA ARG A 358 -19.83 -19.21 3.87
C ARG A 358 -18.97 -17.95 3.71
N ILE A 359 -17.67 -18.06 3.91
CA ILE A 359 -16.74 -16.93 3.84
C ILE A 359 -16.66 -16.34 2.42
N LYS A 360 -16.68 -17.17 1.38
CA LYS A 360 -16.81 -16.65 0.02
C LYS A 360 -18.01 -15.71 -0.14
N LYS A 361 -19.16 -15.99 0.47
CA LYS A 361 -20.32 -15.09 0.40
C LYS A 361 -20.11 -13.78 1.18
N VAL A 362 -19.40 -13.84 2.31
CA VAL A 362 -19.06 -12.64 3.09
C VAL A 362 -18.16 -11.72 2.30
N ILE A 363 -17.03 -12.23 1.79
CA ILE A 363 -16.06 -11.48 0.98
C ILE A 363 -16.72 -10.87 -0.26
N TRP A 364 -17.59 -11.63 -0.92
CA TRP A 364 -18.38 -11.10 -2.04
C TRP A 364 -19.24 -9.90 -1.65
N GLY A 365 -19.93 -9.99 -0.50
CA GLY A 365 -20.73 -8.88 0.02
C GLY A 365 -19.88 -7.65 0.34
N ASP A 366 -18.68 -7.85 0.87
CA ASP A 366 -17.74 -6.77 1.20
C ASP A 366 -17.17 -6.13 -0.07
N TYR A 367 -16.80 -6.94 -1.06
CA TYR A 367 -16.38 -6.44 -2.37
C TYR A 367 -17.45 -5.55 -3.03
N ILE A 368 -18.72 -5.97 -3.03
CA ILE A 368 -19.81 -5.14 -3.57
C ILE A 368 -19.96 -3.83 -2.77
N ARG A 369 -19.84 -3.88 -1.45
CA ARG A 369 -19.92 -2.67 -0.60
C ARG A 369 -18.78 -1.70 -0.83
N SER A 370 -17.58 -2.19 -1.15
CA SER A 370 -16.40 -1.33 -1.37
C SER A 370 -16.60 -0.31 -2.49
N PHE A 371 -17.45 -0.58 -3.47
CA PHE A 371 -17.80 0.38 -4.52
C PHE A 371 -18.53 1.64 -4.02
N ASN A 372 -19.05 1.65 -2.79
CA ASN A 372 -19.66 2.84 -2.19
C ASN A 372 -18.64 3.78 -1.55
N ASP A 373 -17.46 3.28 -1.21
CA ASP A 373 -16.34 4.07 -0.69
C ASP A 373 -15.47 4.54 -1.87
N ILE A 374 -15.70 5.78 -2.30
CA ILE A 374 -15.06 6.35 -3.50
C ILE A 374 -13.53 6.51 -3.33
N GLU A 375 -13.07 6.80 -2.11
CA GLU A 375 -11.66 7.00 -1.80
C GLU A 375 -10.94 5.66 -1.67
N GLY A 376 -11.48 4.75 -0.85
CA GLY A 376 -10.94 3.40 -0.67
C GLY A 376 -10.90 2.62 -1.97
N TYR A 377 -11.94 2.76 -2.80
CA TYR A 377 -11.97 2.17 -4.14
C TYR A 377 -10.86 2.73 -5.05
N SER A 378 -10.68 4.06 -5.06
CA SER A 378 -9.64 4.72 -5.87
C SER A 378 -8.23 4.27 -5.47
N HIS A 379 -8.00 4.17 -4.16
CA HIS A 379 -6.74 3.69 -3.60
C HIS A 379 -6.48 2.22 -4.02
N SER A 380 -7.48 1.35 -3.86
CA SER A 380 -7.38 -0.06 -4.24
C SER A 380 -7.15 -0.25 -5.74
N PHE A 381 -7.84 0.56 -6.56
CA PHE A 381 -7.66 0.56 -8.01
C PHE A 381 -6.23 0.95 -8.40
N LEU A 382 -5.71 2.03 -7.81
CA LEU A 382 -4.33 2.46 -8.04
C LEU A 382 -3.34 1.38 -7.62
N THR A 383 -3.47 0.84 -6.41
CA THR A 383 -2.59 -0.20 -5.88
C THR A 383 -2.54 -1.43 -6.79
N MET A 384 -3.70 -1.93 -7.23
CA MET A 384 -3.77 -3.06 -8.14
C MET A 384 -3.11 -2.74 -9.50
N SER A 385 -3.36 -1.54 -10.04
CA SER A 385 -2.74 -1.13 -11.31
C SER A 385 -1.21 -1.09 -11.24
N MET A 386 -0.64 -0.72 -10.10
CA MET A 386 0.82 -0.72 -9.86
C MET A 386 1.41 -2.15 -9.80
N LEU A 387 0.59 -3.15 -9.55
CA LEU A 387 0.96 -4.57 -9.53
C LEU A 387 0.62 -5.29 -10.85
N ASP A 388 0.30 -4.54 -11.91
CA ASP A 388 -0.15 -5.06 -13.22
C ASP A 388 -1.45 -5.90 -13.12
N ILE A 389 -2.29 -5.57 -12.15
CA ILE A 389 -3.59 -6.21 -11.91
C ILE A 389 -4.70 -5.28 -12.38
N SER A 390 -5.60 -5.78 -13.23
CA SER A 390 -6.86 -5.09 -13.50
C SER A 390 -7.82 -5.29 -12.31
N TYR A 391 -8.35 -4.21 -11.77
CA TYR A 391 -9.31 -4.28 -10.67
C TYR A 391 -10.53 -5.16 -11.00
N PHE A 392 -11.00 -5.12 -12.25
CA PHE A 392 -12.14 -5.92 -12.70
C PHE A 392 -11.82 -7.40 -12.94
N ASP A 393 -10.53 -7.80 -12.92
CA ASP A 393 -10.15 -9.22 -12.92
C ASP A 393 -10.42 -9.91 -11.58
N TYR A 394 -10.59 -9.12 -10.48
CA TYR A 394 -10.79 -9.67 -9.14
C TYR A 394 -11.96 -10.66 -9.10
N PHE A 395 -13.11 -10.26 -9.61
CA PHE A 395 -14.30 -11.10 -9.55
C PHE A 395 -14.16 -12.38 -10.40
N GLU A 396 -13.59 -12.27 -11.60
CA GLU A 396 -13.35 -13.42 -12.49
C GLU A 396 -12.43 -14.45 -11.83
N GLU A 397 -11.36 -13.99 -11.17
CA GLU A 397 -10.45 -14.88 -10.44
C GLU A 397 -11.09 -15.43 -9.17
N TYR A 398 -11.82 -14.59 -8.42
CA TYR A 398 -12.55 -15.00 -7.23
C TYR A 398 -13.54 -16.15 -7.48
N GLU A 399 -14.32 -16.11 -8.57
CA GLU A 399 -15.25 -17.19 -8.93
C GLU A 399 -14.54 -18.53 -9.15
N LYS A 400 -13.30 -18.50 -9.64
CA LYS A 400 -12.50 -19.69 -9.96
C LYS A 400 -11.86 -20.35 -8.73
N ILE A 401 -11.73 -19.62 -7.60
CA ILE A 401 -11.09 -20.15 -6.40
C ILE A 401 -11.89 -21.33 -5.84
N THR A 402 -11.21 -22.46 -5.70
CA THR A 402 -11.77 -23.71 -5.17
C THR A 402 -11.31 -23.95 -3.74
N PHE A 403 -11.99 -24.87 -3.04
CA PHE A 403 -11.56 -25.31 -1.71
C PHE A 403 -10.19 -25.99 -1.74
N GLU A 404 -9.89 -26.70 -2.81
CA GLU A 404 -8.60 -27.35 -3.03
C GLU A 404 -7.47 -26.31 -3.19
N ASP A 405 -7.71 -25.19 -3.88
CA ASP A 405 -6.76 -24.08 -4.02
C ASP A 405 -6.39 -23.52 -2.63
N ILE A 406 -7.40 -23.17 -1.81
CA ILE A 406 -7.15 -22.57 -0.49
C ILE A 406 -6.52 -23.57 0.48
N SER A 407 -6.89 -24.86 0.42
CA SER A 407 -6.30 -25.89 1.28
C SER A 407 -4.81 -26.03 1.00
N LYS A 408 -4.43 -26.07 -0.27
CA LYS A 408 -3.03 -26.11 -0.69
C LYS A 408 -2.29 -24.84 -0.26
N ARG A 409 -2.86 -23.66 -0.50
CA ARG A 409 -2.24 -22.37 -0.12
C ARG A 409 -2.05 -22.26 1.38
N PHE A 410 -3.01 -22.73 2.17
CA PHE A 410 -2.91 -22.76 3.62
C PHE A 410 -1.70 -23.57 4.11
N GLU A 411 -1.51 -24.76 3.56
CA GLU A 411 -0.35 -25.63 3.90
C GLU A 411 0.99 -24.97 3.52
N GLU A 412 1.05 -24.28 2.39
CA GLU A 412 2.26 -23.61 1.90
C GLU A 412 2.62 -22.38 2.73
N GLN A 413 1.62 -21.62 3.19
CA GLN A 413 1.83 -20.33 3.86
C GLN A 413 2.01 -20.43 5.37
N PHE A 414 1.20 -21.26 6.04
CA PHE A 414 1.11 -21.24 7.50
C PHE A 414 2.04 -22.28 8.16
N ASP A 415 3.35 -22.15 7.92
CA ASP A 415 4.39 -22.93 8.60
C ASP A 415 4.97 -22.11 9.77
N ASN A 416 4.79 -22.57 11.01
CA ASN A 416 5.25 -21.89 12.22
C ASN A 416 6.78 -21.71 12.29
N ASN A 417 7.55 -22.37 11.42
CA ASN A 417 8.97 -22.06 11.23
C ASN A 417 9.20 -20.64 10.70
N TYR A 418 8.21 -20.04 10.05
CA TYR A 418 8.26 -18.69 9.50
C TYR A 418 7.39 -17.69 10.27
N SER A 419 6.83 -18.07 11.42
CA SER A 419 6.08 -17.13 12.28
C SER A 419 7.00 -16.35 13.21
N VAL A 420 6.57 -15.13 13.57
CA VAL A 420 7.29 -14.24 14.47
C VAL A 420 6.31 -13.49 15.38
N LEU A 421 6.82 -12.94 16.49
CA LEU A 421 6.04 -12.12 17.43
C LEU A 421 6.81 -10.85 17.82
N SER A 422 6.19 -9.70 17.60
CA SER A 422 6.62 -8.38 18.08
C SER A 422 5.68 -7.91 19.19
N VAL A 423 6.22 -7.38 20.28
CA VAL A 423 5.45 -6.90 21.45
C VAL A 423 5.92 -5.51 21.88
N ILE A 424 4.96 -4.64 22.16
CA ILE A 424 5.20 -3.38 22.85
C ILE A 424 4.59 -3.50 24.26
N ASN A 425 5.43 -3.39 25.26
CA ASN A 425 5.03 -3.43 26.68
C ASN A 425 4.84 -2.02 27.24
N PRO A 426 3.94 -1.83 28.22
CA PRO A 426 3.86 -0.60 29.01
C PRO A 426 5.17 -0.28 29.74
N LYS A 427 5.47 1.04 29.87
CA LYS A 427 6.57 1.51 30.72
C LYS A 427 6.24 1.34 32.16
#